data_e6261cc3dae490be3f75e40c41a0c327
#
_entry.id   e6261cc3dae490be3f75e40c41a0c327
#
_cell.length_a   1.000
_cell.length_b   1.000
_cell.length_c   1.000
_cell.angle_alpha   90.00
_cell.angle_beta   90.00
_cell.angle_gamma   90.00
#
_symmetry.space_group_name_H-M   'P 1'
#
loop_
_entity.id
_entity.type
_entity.pdbx_description
1 polymer ?
#
loop_
_entity_poly.entity_id
_entity_poly.type
_entity_poly.pdbx_seq_one_letter_code
_entity_poly.pdbx_strand_id
1 'polypeptide(L)'
;MTQSSLTPQVSVTEAMKKGSWDIKLSAIIMGFANIANKQFVKGTLFLISELVFLIAFVSQIIPAIGGLFTLGTQTQGMATKTVDGIKIQVAVDGDNSMLMLIFGLASLIFCLVFAYIYWCNLKSARNLYLLKQDGQKIPTFKEDFATLANGRFHMTLMAIPLIGVLLFTILPLIYMICLAFTNFDHNHLPPKSLFDWVGLANFGNIFSGRMAGTFFPVFSWTLIWAVFATVTNFFFGIVLAL
;
A
#
# COMPACT_ATOMS: atom_id res chain seq x y z
N MET A 1 -42.64 -12.88 -8.56
CA MET A 1 -41.55 -13.85 -8.31
C MET A 1 -40.89 -14.17 -9.64
N THR A 2 -39.87 -13.36 -10.01
CA THR A 2 -39.07 -13.58 -11.21
C THR A 2 -37.83 -14.33 -10.79
N GLN A 3 -37.70 -15.58 -11.20
CA GLN A 3 -36.49 -16.40 -11.07
C GLN A 3 -35.31 -15.60 -11.70
N SER A 4 -34.39 -15.16 -10.90
CA SER A 4 -33.06 -14.74 -11.38
C SER A 4 -32.39 -16.01 -11.91
N SER A 5 -32.35 -16.16 -13.25
CA SER A 5 -31.53 -17.15 -13.92
C SER A 5 -30.10 -16.99 -13.41
N LEU A 6 -29.62 -18.00 -12.69
CA LEU A 6 -28.20 -18.13 -12.31
C LEU A 6 -27.41 -18.34 -13.60
N THR A 7 -27.10 -17.25 -14.30
CA THR A 7 -26.06 -17.29 -15.34
C THR A 7 -24.78 -17.74 -14.63
N PRO A 8 -24.11 -18.81 -15.13
CA PRO A 8 -22.86 -19.27 -14.52
C PRO A 8 -21.90 -18.09 -14.42
N GLN A 9 -21.40 -17.82 -13.20
CA GLN A 9 -20.48 -16.73 -12.97
C GLN A 9 -19.17 -17.01 -13.70
N VAL A 10 -19.05 -16.51 -14.94
CA VAL A 10 -17.82 -16.61 -15.72
C VAL A 10 -16.68 -15.97 -14.91
N SER A 11 -15.63 -16.74 -14.63
CA SER A 11 -14.48 -16.24 -13.87
C SER A 11 -13.68 -15.22 -14.69
N VAL A 12 -12.87 -14.38 -14.03
CA VAL A 12 -11.96 -13.44 -14.72
C VAL A 12 -11.02 -14.19 -15.66
N THR A 13 -10.48 -15.33 -15.22
CA THR A 13 -9.57 -16.16 -16.01
C THR A 13 -10.26 -16.77 -17.23
N GLU A 14 -11.52 -17.16 -17.13
CA GLU A 14 -12.29 -17.69 -18.24
C GLU A 14 -12.62 -16.58 -19.25
N ALA A 15 -13.02 -15.40 -18.80
CA ALA A 15 -13.25 -14.25 -19.65
C ALA A 15 -11.98 -13.84 -20.42
N MET A 16 -10.79 -13.92 -19.78
CA MET A 16 -9.51 -13.65 -20.45
C MET A 16 -9.15 -14.72 -21.48
N LYS A 17 -9.48 -16.01 -21.23
CA LYS A 17 -9.22 -17.10 -22.18
C LYS A 17 -10.13 -17.07 -23.39
N LYS A 18 -11.45 -16.90 -23.17
CA LYS A 18 -12.48 -16.98 -24.21
C LYS A 18 -12.82 -15.63 -24.88
N GLY A 19 -12.43 -14.52 -24.25
CA GLY A 19 -12.71 -13.16 -24.71
C GLY A 19 -12.01 -12.81 -26.02
N SER A 20 -12.51 -11.78 -26.66
CA SER A 20 -11.92 -11.17 -27.86
C SER A 20 -10.55 -10.59 -27.56
N TRP A 21 -9.78 -10.29 -28.58
CA TRP A 21 -8.40 -9.80 -28.44
C TRP A 21 -8.27 -8.52 -27.59
N ASP A 22 -9.27 -7.65 -27.64
CA ASP A 22 -9.32 -6.41 -26.83
C ASP A 22 -9.42 -6.72 -25.32
N ILE A 23 -10.19 -7.75 -24.94
CA ILE A 23 -10.28 -8.23 -23.54
C ILE A 23 -8.94 -8.81 -23.09
N LYS A 24 -8.29 -9.62 -23.92
CA LYS A 24 -6.99 -10.23 -23.63
C LYS A 24 -5.88 -9.22 -23.47
N LEU A 25 -5.82 -8.21 -24.39
CA LEU A 25 -4.84 -7.14 -24.32
C LEU A 25 -4.98 -6.26 -23.07
N SER A 26 -6.17 -6.15 -22.49
CA SER A 26 -6.38 -5.40 -21.26
C SER A 26 -5.65 -6.01 -20.04
N ALA A 27 -5.15 -7.24 -20.14
CA ALA A 27 -4.28 -7.83 -19.13
C ALA A 27 -2.82 -7.33 -19.23
N ILE A 28 -2.42 -6.83 -20.39
CA ILE A 28 -1.06 -6.32 -20.63
C ILE A 28 -1.05 -4.79 -20.63
N ILE A 29 -2.05 -4.19 -21.28
CA ILE A 29 -2.24 -2.73 -21.36
C ILE A 29 -3.54 -2.42 -20.64
N MET A 30 -3.45 -1.88 -19.45
CA MET A 30 -4.62 -1.60 -18.63
C MET A 30 -5.57 -0.62 -19.31
N GLY A 31 -6.87 -0.91 -19.21
CA GLY A 31 -7.90 -0.06 -19.80
C GLY A 31 -8.10 -0.26 -21.31
N PHE A 32 -7.31 -1.08 -21.99
CA PHE A 32 -7.44 -1.29 -23.43
C PHE A 32 -8.84 -1.79 -23.82
N ALA A 33 -9.39 -2.78 -23.11
CA ALA A 33 -10.75 -3.26 -23.35
C ALA A 33 -11.79 -2.13 -23.23
N ASN A 34 -11.61 -1.22 -22.26
CA ASN A 34 -12.52 -0.09 -22.06
C ASN A 34 -12.42 0.91 -23.21
N ILE A 35 -11.20 1.27 -23.65
CA ILE A 35 -10.97 2.19 -24.77
C ILE A 35 -11.57 1.63 -26.06
N ALA A 36 -11.27 0.36 -26.38
CA ALA A 36 -11.79 -0.30 -27.57
C ALA A 36 -13.33 -0.37 -27.61
N ASN A 37 -13.97 -0.33 -26.43
CA ASN A 37 -15.43 -0.34 -26.29
C ASN A 37 -16.03 1.05 -25.98
N LYS A 38 -15.36 2.13 -26.38
CA LYS A 38 -15.80 3.53 -26.26
C LYS A 38 -15.97 4.05 -24.83
N GLN A 39 -15.48 3.35 -23.84
CA GLN A 39 -15.37 3.84 -22.44
C GLN A 39 -14.03 4.58 -22.24
N PHE A 40 -13.80 5.64 -23.00
CA PHE A 40 -12.51 6.32 -23.06
C PHE A 40 -12.01 6.79 -21.69
N VAL A 41 -12.84 7.47 -20.91
CA VAL A 41 -12.43 8.03 -19.60
C VAL A 41 -11.94 6.92 -18.66
N LYS A 42 -12.71 5.86 -18.54
CA LYS A 42 -12.38 4.73 -17.66
C LYS A 42 -11.10 4.00 -18.12
N GLY A 43 -11.00 3.76 -19.43
CA GLY A 43 -9.82 3.13 -20.02
C GLY A 43 -8.56 3.99 -19.89
N THR A 44 -8.67 5.30 -20.12
CA THR A 44 -7.54 6.23 -19.97
C THR A 44 -7.08 6.33 -18.52
N LEU A 45 -8.00 6.32 -17.54
CA LEU A 45 -7.63 6.29 -16.11
C LEU A 45 -6.84 5.03 -15.75
N PHE A 46 -7.23 3.85 -16.22
CA PHE A 46 -6.46 2.63 -16.01
C PHE A 46 -5.10 2.70 -16.69
N LEU A 47 -5.01 3.20 -17.92
CA LEU A 47 -3.75 3.34 -18.65
C LEU A 47 -2.80 4.33 -17.94
N ILE A 48 -3.32 5.47 -17.50
CA ILE A 48 -2.52 6.45 -16.74
C ILE A 48 -2.01 5.82 -15.44
N SER A 49 -2.85 5.08 -14.71
CA SER A 49 -2.42 4.42 -13.47
C SER A 49 -1.31 3.40 -13.71
N GLU A 50 -1.34 2.67 -14.83
CA GLU A 50 -0.27 1.75 -15.24
C GLU A 50 1.03 2.50 -15.57
N LEU A 51 0.96 3.55 -16.38
CA LEU A 51 2.13 4.34 -16.76
C LEU A 51 2.79 5.00 -15.54
N VAL A 52 1.99 5.60 -14.66
CA VAL A 52 2.48 6.18 -13.39
C VAL A 52 3.16 5.11 -12.54
N PHE A 53 2.54 3.92 -12.42
CA PHE A 53 3.14 2.83 -11.68
C PHE A 53 4.45 2.36 -12.29
N LEU A 54 4.53 2.15 -13.60
CA LEU A 54 5.75 1.70 -14.28
C LEU A 54 6.91 2.70 -14.12
N ILE A 55 6.62 3.99 -14.25
CA ILE A 55 7.62 5.05 -14.03
C ILE A 55 8.07 5.03 -12.56
N ALA A 56 7.13 5.02 -11.62
CA ALA A 56 7.44 4.98 -10.19
C ALA A 56 8.17 3.69 -9.80
N PHE A 57 7.84 2.56 -10.43
CA PHE A 57 8.44 1.26 -10.15
C PHE A 57 9.95 1.27 -10.41
N VAL A 58 10.36 1.78 -11.57
CA VAL A 58 11.78 1.86 -11.93
C VAL A 58 12.51 2.96 -11.17
N SER A 59 11.90 4.15 -11.03
CA SER A 59 12.57 5.33 -10.50
C SER A 59 12.61 5.39 -8.96
N GLN A 60 11.59 4.85 -8.28
CA GLN A 60 11.39 5.02 -6.84
C GLN A 60 11.24 3.68 -6.10
N ILE A 61 10.38 2.78 -6.59
CA ILE A 61 10.00 1.59 -5.85
C ILE A 61 11.17 0.60 -5.73
N ILE A 62 11.88 0.32 -6.82
CA ILE A 62 13.05 -0.59 -6.79
C ILE A 62 14.12 -0.07 -5.83
N PRO A 63 14.58 1.20 -5.90
CA PRO A 63 15.54 1.74 -4.93
C PRO A 63 15.02 1.74 -3.50
N ALA A 64 13.73 2.09 -3.28
CA ALA A 64 13.15 2.12 -1.95
C ALA A 64 13.03 0.73 -1.31
N ILE A 65 12.67 -0.30 -2.10
CA ILE A 65 12.66 -1.69 -1.63
C ILE A 65 14.09 -2.16 -1.34
N GLY A 66 15.07 -1.82 -2.18
CA GLY A 66 16.48 -2.07 -1.89
C GLY A 66 16.92 -1.45 -0.57
N GLY A 67 16.57 -0.18 -0.36
CA GLY A 67 16.81 0.54 0.89
C GLY A 67 16.12 -0.07 2.11
N LEU A 68 14.94 -0.65 1.94
CA LEU A 68 14.22 -1.35 3.02
C LEU A 68 15.01 -2.56 3.56
N PHE A 69 15.71 -3.28 2.71
CA PHE A 69 16.49 -4.44 3.12
C PHE A 69 17.84 -4.05 3.73
N THR A 70 18.51 -3.04 3.18
CA THR A 70 19.84 -2.62 3.62
C THR A 70 19.83 -1.62 4.75
N LEU A 71 18.75 -0.83 4.90
CA LEU A 71 18.61 0.29 5.82
C LEU A 71 19.73 1.35 5.73
N GLY A 72 20.43 1.34 4.58
CA GLY A 72 21.56 2.19 4.29
C GLY A 72 22.90 1.47 4.38
N THR A 73 23.88 2.01 3.67
CA THR A 73 25.25 1.46 3.61
C THR A 73 26.31 2.51 3.86
N GLN A 74 25.94 3.79 3.78
CA GLN A 74 26.89 4.90 3.86
C GLN A 74 26.52 5.84 5.02
N THR A 75 27.45 5.97 5.98
CA THR A 75 27.29 6.93 7.07
C THR A 75 27.77 8.32 6.64
N GLN A 76 27.16 9.35 7.23
CA GLN A 76 27.58 10.72 7.02
C GLN A 76 29.02 10.93 7.50
N GLY A 77 29.86 11.56 6.68
CA GLY A 77 31.26 11.81 7.04
C GLY A 77 32.04 12.52 5.96
N MET A 78 33.37 12.50 6.11
CA MET A 78 34.31 13.00 5.11
C MET A 78 34.93 11.81 4.35
N ALA A 79 34.74 11.77 3.05
CA ALA A 79 35.40 10.78 2.19
C ALA A 79 36.52 11.43 1.38
N THR A 80 37.62 10.71 1.21
CA THR A 80 38.72 11.18 0.35
C THR A 80 38.43 10.80 -1.09
N LYS A 81 38.21 11.79 -1.94
CA LYS A 81 38.02 11.60 -3.39
C LYS A 81 39.27 12.11 -4.12
N THR A 82 39.78 11.32 -5.04
CA THR A 82 40.89 11.74 -5.90
C THR A 82 40.31 12.35 -7.18
N VAL A 83 40.61 13.64 -7.38
CA VAL A 83 40.25 14.38 -8.59
C VAL A 83 41.57 14.90 -9.19
N ASP A 84 41.83 14.55 -10.45
CA ASP A 84 43.04 14.92 -11.18
C ASP A 84 44.36 14.59 -10.44
N GLY A 85 44.38 13.45 -9.72
CA GLY A 85 45.53 13.00 -8.96
C GLY A 85 45.71 13.67 -7.57
N ILE A 86 44.88 14.62 -7.23
CA ILE A 86 44.88 15.33 -5.94
C ILE A 86 43.82 14.71 -5.02
N LYS A 87 44.21 14.32 -3.81
CA LYS A 87 43.29 13.81 -2.78
C LYS A 87 42.61 15.02 -2.09
N ILE A 88 41.30 15.13 -2.31
CA ILE A 88 40.45 16.10 -1.65
C ILE A 88 39.49 15.41 -0.70
N GLN A 89 39.24 16.02 0.45
CA GLN A 89 38.18 15.57 1.36
C GLN A 89 36.86 16.18 0.92
N VAL A 90 35.86 15.33 0.65
CA VAL A 90 34.52 15.74 0.25
C VAL A 90 33.55 15.27 1.31
N ALA A 91 32.65 16.15 1.73
CA ALA A 91 31.55 15.76 2.60
C ALA A 91 30.64 14.77 1.85
N VAL A 92 30.35 13.69 2.50
CA VAL A 92 29.42 12.66 1.98
C VAL A 92 28.16 12.71 2.80
N ASP A 93 27.04 12.91 2.13
CA ASP A 93 25.74 12.79 2.75
C ASP A 93 25.48 11.30 3.02
N GLY A 94 25.25 10.97 4.29
CA GLY A 94 24.96 9.61 4.70
C GLY A 94 23.53 9.18 4.30
N ASP A 95 23.34 7.88 4.23
CA ASP A 95 22.02 7.29 4.10
C ASP A 95 21.18 7.57 5.36
N ASN A 96 19.88 7.60 5.20
CA ASN A 96 18.96 7.74 6.33
C ASN A 96 18.09 6.51 6.48
N SER A 97 18.46 5.61 7.40
CA SER A 97 17.75 4.35 7.64
C SER A 97 16.28 4.55 7.97
N MET A 98 15.90 5.66 8.66
CA MET A 98 14.49 5.97 8.94
C MET A 98 13.71 6.25 7.65
N LEU A 99 14.28 7.08 6.75
CA LEU A 99 13.65 7.38 5.48
C LEU A 99 13.61 6.16 4.56
N MET A 100 14.66 5.35 4.55
CA MET A 100 14.70 4.10 3.79
C MET A 100 13.61 3.12 4.26
N LEU A 101 13.45 2.98 5.56
CA LEU A 101 12.41 2.13 6.14
C LEU A 101 11.00 2.63 5.75
N ILE A 102 10.70 3.92 5.93
CA ILE A 102 9.35 4.44 5.65
C ILE A 102 9.05 4.46 4.14
N PHE A 103 10.00 4.84 3.29
CA PHE A 103 9.81 4.82 1.84
C PHE A 103 9.70 3.40 1.28
N GLY A 104 10.46 2.46 1.84
CA GLY A 104 10.34 1.04 1.50
C GLY A 104 8.96 0.48 1.83
N LEU A 105 8.44 0.74 3.04
CA LEU A 105 7.09 0.35 3.45
C LEU A 105 6.01 1.03 2.61
N ALA A 106 6.13 2.33 2.37
CA ALA A 106 5.22 3.06 1.50
C ALA A 106 5.19 2.49 0.08
N SER A 107 6.35 2.08 -0.45
CA SER A 107 6.47 1.43 -1.76
C SER A 107 5.76 0.08 -1.81
N LEU A 108 5.83 -0.73 -0.75
CA LEU A 108 5.07 -1.98 -0.65
C LEU A 108 3.56 -1.73 -0.64
N ILE A 109 3.10 -0.74 0.14
CA ILE A 109 1.69 -0.35 0.16
C ILE A 109 1.24 0.14 -1.22
N PHE A 110 2.07 0.94 -1.90
CA PHE A 110 1.77 1.41 -3.25
C PHE A 110 1.65 0.26 -4.26
N CYS A 111 2.52 -0.76 -4.17
CA CYS A 111 2.40 -1.98 -4.97
C CYS A 111 1.08 -2.72 -4.70
N LEU A 112 0.64 -2.83 -3.44
CA LEU A 112 -0.64 -3.46 -3.09
C LEU A 112 -1.83 -2.68 -3.64
N VAL A 113 -1.79 -1.35 -3.55
CA VAL A 113 -2.83 -0.47 -4.14
C VAL A 113 -2.87 -0.65 -5.66
N PHE A 114 -1.71 -0.68 -6.33
CA PHE A 114 -1.66 -0.93 -7.76
C PHE A 114 -2.19 -2.32 -8.13
N ALA A 115 -1.84 -3.35 -7.39
CA ALA A 115 -2.38 -4.70 -7.60
C ALA A 115 -3.91 -4.73 -7.48
N TYR A 116 -4.48 -3.96 -6.55
CA TYR A 116 -5.93 -3.80 -6.45
C TYR A 116 -6.53 -3.07 -7.66
N ILE A 117 -5.89 -1.97 -8.13
CA ILE A 117 -6.32 -1.25 -9.35
C ILE A 117 -6.25 -2.17 -10.58
N TYR A 118 -5.17 -2.95 -10.71
CA TYR A 118 -5.02 -3.95 -11.76
C TYR A 118 -6.14 -5.00 -11.71
N TRP A 119 -6.47 -5.49 -10.53
CA TRP A 119 -7.61 -6.39 -10.34
C TRP A 119 -8.94 -5.76 -10.76
N CYS A 120 -9.15 -4.47 -10.44
CA CYS A 120 -10.32 -3.72 -10.90
C CYS A 120 -10.37 -3.58 -12.42
N ASN A 121 -9.22 -3.39 -13.09
CA ASN A 121 -9.13 -3.40 -14.56
C ASN A 121 -9.56 -4.75 -15.13
N LEU A 122 -9.04 -5.87 -14.61
CA LEU A 122 -9.43 -7.22 -15.06
C LEU A 122 -10.93 -7.49 -14.85
N LYS A 123 -11.49 -7.06 -13.72
CA LYS A 123 -12.94 -7.14 -13.48
C LYS A 123 -13.73 -6.29 -14.48
N SER A 124 -13.23 -5.11 -14.84
CA SER A 124 -13.86 -4.25 -15.84
C SER A 124 -13.88 -4.93 -17.21
N ALA A 125 -12.75 -5.50 -17.63
CA ALA A 125 -12.64 -6.26 -18.88
C ALA A 125 -13.58 -7.49 -18.91
N ARG A 126 -13.66 -8.24 -17.80
CA ARG A 126 -14.63 -9.33 -17.64
C ARG A 126 -16.08 -8.86 -17.80
N ASN A 127 -16.43 -7.74 -17.17
CA ASN A 127 -17.78 -7.20 -17.28
C ASN A 127 -18.13 -6.82 -18.72
N LEU A 128 -17.18 -6.24 -19.47
CA LEU A 128 -17.35 -5.97 -20.89
C LEU A 128 -17.54 -7.24 -21.72
N TYR A 129 -16.82 -8.31 -21.40
CA TYR A 129 -17.00 -9.61 -22.03
C TYR A 129 -18.42 -10.14 -21.84
N LEU A 130 -18.96 -10.10 -20.61
CA LEU A 130 -20.32 -10.53 -20.30
C LEU A 130 -21.37 -9.69 -21.03
N LEU A 131 -21.24 -8.36 -20.99
CA LEU A 131 -22.15 -7.46 -21.69
C LEU A 131 -22.19 -7.72 -23.21
N LYS A 132 -21.02 -8.00 -23.81
CA LYS A 132 -20.94 -8.38 -25.24
C LYS A 132 -21.59 -9.71 -25.52
N GLN A 133 -21.41 -10.70 -24.64
CA GLN A 133 -22.00 -12.04 -24.80
C GLN A 133 -23.52 -11.99 -24.70
N ASP A 134 -24.05 -11.18 -23.79
CA ASP A 134 -25.48 -11.01 -23.56
C ASP A 134 -26.14 -10.00 -24.55
N GLY A 135 -25.38 -9.42 -25.47
CA GLY A 135 -25.85 -8.38 -26.41
C GLY A 135 -26.36 -7.12 -25.72
N GLN A 136 -25.94 -6.86 -24.48
CA GLN A 136 -26.37 -5.72 -23.70
C GLN A 136 -25.61 -4.46 -24.09
N LYS A 137 -26.26 -3.29 -23.92
CA LYS A 137 -25.63 -1.99 -24.15
C LYS A 137 -24.50 -1.77 -23.16
N ILE A 138 -23.31 -1.40 -23.68
CA ILE A 138 -22.19 -1.00 -22.86
C ILE A 138 -22.47 0.37 -22.22
N PRO A 139 -22.40 0.50 -20.88
CA PRO A 139 -22.69 1.76 -20.22
C PRO A 139 -21.68 2.85 -20.60
N THR A 140 -22.16 4.06 -20.76
CA THR A 140 -21.33 5.24 -21.00
C THR A 140 -20.67 5.71 -19.69
N PHE A 141 -19.66 6.58 -19.79
CA PHE A 141 -19.02 7.16 -18.60
C PHE A 141 -20.02 7.85 -17.66
N LYS A 142 -21.02 8.57 -18.22
CA LYS A 142 -22.06 9.24 -17.41
C LYS A 142 -22.90 8.23 -16.62
N GLU A 143 -23.26 7.11 -17.25
CA GLU A 143 -24.02 6.02 -16.61
C GLU A 143 -23.20 5.34 -15.52
N ASP A 144 -21.91 5.04 -15.79
CA ASP A 144 -20.98 4.47 -14.80
C ASP A 144 -20.79 5.43 -13.61
N PHE A 145 -20.58 6.72 -13.87
CA PHE A 145 -20.41 7.73 -12.83
C PHE A 145 -21.68 7.92 -12.01
N ALA A 146 -22.84 7.95 -12.64
CA ALA A 146 -24.13 8.01 -11.95
C ALA A 146 -24.34 6.78 -11.04
N THR A 147 -23.89 5.62 -11.45
CA THR A 147 -23.93 4.39 -10.63
C THR A 147 -23.00 4.50 -9.41
N LEU A 148 -21.81 5.11 -9.56
CA LEU A 148 -20.90 5.37 -8.43
C LEU A 148 -21.46 6.45 -7.48
N ALA A 149 -22.11 7.48 -8.05
CA ALA A 149 -22.66 8.60 -7.27
C ALA A 149 -23.96 8.25 -6.56
N ASN A 150 -24.75 7.30 -7.08
CA ASN A 150 -26.07 6.94 -6.52
C ASN A 150 -26.06 5.50 -5.96
N GLY A 151 -25.89 4.48 -6.81
CA GLY A 151 -26.01 3.08 -6.41
C GLY A 151 -24.88 2.59 -5.52
N ARG A 152 -23.67 3.14 -5.67
CA ARG A 152 -22.46 2.79 -4.90
C ARG A 152 -21.87 3.97 -4.13
N PHE A 153 -22.69 4.97 -3.82
CA PHE A 153 -22.28 6.18 -3.13
C PHE A 153 -21.55 5.89 -1.80
N HIS A 154 -22.02 4.90 -1.05
CA HIS A 154 -21.37 4.46 0.19
C HIS A 154 -19.89 4.04 -0.03
N MET A 155 -19.57 3.35 -1.14
CA MET A 155 -18.18 2.95 -1.45
C MET A 155 -17.32 4.17 -1.78
N THR A 156 -17.85 5.11 -2.55
CA THR A 156 -17.16 6.35 -2.93
C THR A 156 -16.93 7.24 -1.71
N LEU A 157 -17.93 7.37 -0.84
CA LEU A 157 -17.84 8.14 0.39
C LEU A 157 -16.82 7.55 1.37
N MET A 158 -16.77 6.22 1.50
CA MET A 158 -15.83 5.54 2.40
C MET A 158 -14.40 5.48 1.86
N ALA A 159 -14.18 5.71 0.57
CA ALA A 159 -12.84 5.66 -0.03
C ALA A 159 -11.88 6.70 0.60
N ILE A 160 -12.38 7.93 0.84
CA ILE A 160 -11.57 9.01 1.41
C ILE A 160 -11.10 8.69 2.85
N PRO A 161 -12.00 8.34 3.80
CA PRO A 161 -11.59 7.90 5.14
C PRO A 161 -10.65 6.69 5.10
N LEU A 162 -10.90 5.72 4.21
CA LEU A 162 -10.07 4.52 4.10
C LEU A 162 -8.64 4.85 3.67
N ILE A 163 -8.46 5.76 2.71
CA ILE A 163 -7.14 6.26 2.30
C ILE A 163 -6.47 6.99 3.49
N GLY A 164 -7.23 7.80 4.23
CA GLY A 164 -6.73 8.47 5.43
C GLY A 164 -6.23 7.48 6.49
N VAL A 165 -7.00 6.44 6.79
CA VAL A 165 -6.59 5.37 7.71
C VAL A 165 -5.35 4.63 7.21
N LEU A 166 -5.28 4.33 5.91
CA LEU A 166 -4.12 3.65 5.32
C LEU A 166 -2.83 4.47 5.48
N LEU A 167 -2.88 5.77 5.19
CA LEU A 167 -1.71 6.64 5.19
C LEU A 167 -1.32 7.12 6.60
N PHE A 168 -2.29 7.46 7.44
CA PHE A 168 -2.03 8.11 8.73
C PHE A 168 -2.13 7.17 9.94
N THR A 169 -2.66 5.96 9.76
CA THR A 169 -2.76 4.98 10.85
C THR A 169 -1.97 3.71 10.52
N ILE A 170 -2.27 3.06 9.41
CA ILE A 170 -1.67 1.75 9.10
C ILE A 170 -0.19 1.88 8.78
N LEU A 171 0.21 2.84 7.92
CA LEU A 171 1.60 3.02 7.55
C LEU A 171 2.50 3.35 8.76
N PRO A 172 2.19 4.33 9.64
CA PRO A 172 2.97 4.58 10.84
C PRO A 172 2.96 3.39 11.81
N LEU A 173 1.86 2.66 11.94
CA LEU A 173 1.79 1.48 12.79
C LEU A 173 2.74 0.38 12.31
N ILE A 174 2.73 0.05 11.01
CA ILE A 174 3.67 -0.92 10.41
C ILE A 174 5.11 -0.44 10.59
N TYR A 175 5.36 0.86 10.37
CA TYR A 175 6.69 1.45 10.58
C TYR A 175 7.19 1.23 12.02
N MET A 176 6.37 1.52 13.03
CA MET A 176 6.71 1.30 14.44
C MET A 176 6.95 -0.18 14.76
N ILE A 177 6.14 -1.07 14.18
CA ILE A 177 6.35 -2.52 14.31
C ILE A 177 7.70 -2.92 13.70
N CYS A 178 8.04 -2.42 12.50
CA CYS A 178 9.31 -2.71 11.86
C CYS A 178 10.50 -2.20 12.68
N LEU A 179 10.42 -1.00 13.28
CA LEU A 179 11.45 -0.48 14.17
C LEU A 179 11.76 -1.41 15.35
N ALA A 180 10.77 -2.14 15.87
CA ALA A 180 11.00 -3.10 16.96
C ALA A 180 11.93 -4.27 16.55
N PHE A 181 12.12 -4.50 15.26
CA PHE A 181 13.03 -5.52 14.71
C PHE A 181 14.40 -4.97 14.31
N THR A 182 14.68 -3.70 14.60
CA THR A 182 15.96 -3.03 14.31
C THR A 182 16.70 -2.68 15.60
N ASN A 183 17.99 -2.37 15.50
CA ASN A 183 18.79 -1.86 16.62
C ASN A 183 18.69 -0.34 16.78
N PHE A 184 17.59 0.27 16.33
CA PHE A 184 17.37 1.71 16.50
C PHE A 184 17.39 2.11 17.97
N ASP A 185 18.38 2.91 18.36
CA ASP A 185 18.57 3.42 19.72
C ASP A 185 19.27 4.78 19.69
N HIS A 186 19.63 5.29 20.87
CA HIS A 186 20.34 6.56 21.01
C HIS A 186 21.70 6.60 20.27
N ASN A 187 22.36 5.46 20.07
CA ASN A 187 23.66 5.37 19.40
C ASN A 187 23.53 5.21 17.89
N HIS A 188 22.37 4.77 17.40
CA HIS A 188 22.08 4.52 15.99
C HIS A 188 21.08 5.55 15.46
N LEU A 189 21.53 6.81 15.38
CA LEU A 189 20.72 7.94 14.88
C LEU A 189 21.18 8.35 13.46
N PRO A 190 20.42 7.98 12.42
CA PRO A 190 20.75 8.38 11.05
C PRO A 190 20.68 9.91 10.85
N PRO A 191 21.49 10.50 9.94
CA PRO A 191 22.43 9.85 9.01
C PRO A 191 23.82 9.59 9.58
N LYS A 192 24.10 10.03 10.80
CA LYS A 192 25.43 9.92 11.42
C LYS A 192 25.79 8.47 11.76
N SER A 193 24.83 7.71 12.24
CA SER A 193 24.96 6.29 12.55
C SER A 193 23.70 5.55 12.05
N LEU A 194 23.89 4.57 11.21
CA LEU A 194 22.79 3.78 10.66
C LEU A 194 22.33 2.74 11.68
N PHE A 195 21.10 2.29 11.55
CA PHE A 195 20.57 1.12 12.25
C PHE A 195 20.31 -0.02 11.27
N ASP A 196 20.36 -1.24 11.76
CA ASP A 196 20.24 -2.48 11.01
C ASP A 196 19.12 -3.36 11.52
N TRP A 197 18.74 -4.34 10.72
CA TRP A 197 17.81 -5.38 11.12
C TRP A 197 18.46 -6.33 12.11
N VAL A 198 17.88 -6.47 13.31
CA VAL A 198 18.36 -7.40 14.35
C VAL A 198 17.36 -8.53 14.62
N GLY A 199 16.27 -8.59 13.89
CA GLY A 199 15.24 -9.62 14.05
C GLY A 199 14.61 -9.60 15.46
N LEU A 200 14.61 -10.74 16.13
CA LEU A 200 13.96 -10.90 17.43
C LEU A 200 14.87 -10.59 18.64
N ALA A 201 16.07 -10.05 18.44
CA ALA A 201 17.02 -9.79 19.52
C ALA A 201 16.45 -8.87 20.62
N ASN A 202 15.72 -7.83 20.23
CA ASN A 202 15.07 -6.90 21.17
C ASN A 202 14.04 -7.61 22.05
N PHE A 203 13.26 -8.52 21.47
CA PHE A 203 12.26 -9.29 22.21
C PHE A 203 12.92 -10.25 23.21
N GLY A 204 14.05 -10.88 22.84
CA GLY A 204 14.86 -11.66 23.77
C GLY A 204 15.30 -10.84 24.98
N ASN A 205 15.80 -9.62 24.77
CA ASN A 205 16.20 -8.71 25.84
C ASN A 205 15.03 -8.26 26.73
N ILE A 206 13.84 -8.09 26.16
CA ILE A 206 12.63 -7.71 26.89
C ILE A 206 12.12 -8.89 27.75
N PHE A 207 12.04 -10.11 27.18
CA PHE A 207 11.40 -11.23 27.85
C PHE A 207 12.32 -11.96 28.84
N SER A 208 13.62 -12.00 28.60
CA SER A 208 14.58 -12.74 29.44
C SER A 208 15.67 -11.86 30.05
N GLY A 209 15.73 -10.58 29.67
CA GLY A 209 16.78 -9.66 30.09
C GLY A 209 16.43 -8.81 31.30
N ARG A 210 17.33 -7.87 31.58
CA ARG A 210 17.19 -6.89 32.67
C ARG A 210 15.92 -6.03 32.59
N MET A 211 15.34 -5.89 31.37
CA MET A 211 14.15 -5.07 31.14
C MET A 211 12.83 -5.77 31.51
N ALA A 212 12.81 -7.08 31.67
CA ALA A 212 11.57 -7.84 31.95
C ALA A 212 10.85 -7.34 33.21
N GLY A 213 11.61 -7.04 34.27
CA GLY A 213 11.07 -6.52 35.55
C GLY A 213 10.35 -5.17 35.44
N THR A 214 10.69 -4.35 34.44
CA THR A 214 10.02 -3.07 34.19
C THR A 214 8.95 -3.19 33.10
N PHE A 215 9.22 -3.98 32.08
CA PHE A 215 8.32 -4.14 30.94
C PHE A 215 6.96 -4.76 31.34
N PHE A 216 6.96 -5.89 32.03
CA PHE A 216 5.70 -6.59 32.33
C PHE A 216 4.72 -5.79 33.22
N PRO A 217 5.14 -5.09 34.28
CA PRO A 217 4.22 -4.23 35.02
C PRO A 217 3.62 -3.10 34.17
N VAL A 218 4.45 -2.42 33.38
CA VAL A 218 3.98 -1.33 32.51
C VAL A 218 3.04 -1.86 31.42
N PHE A 219 3.37 -2.98 30.80
CA PHE A 219 2.54 -3.62 29.81
C PHE A 219 1.18 -4.06 30.36
N SER A 220 1.19 -4.71 31.54
CA SER A 220 -0.05 -5.13 32.20
C SER A 220 -0.94 -3.93 32.55
N TRP A 221 -0.34 -2.84 33.05
CA TRP A 221 -1.04 -1.60 33.32
C TRP A 221 -1.67 -1.00 32.07
N THR A 222 -0.91 -0.98 30.97
CA THR A 222 -1.39 -0.48 29.66
C THR A 222 -2.58 -1.30 29.17
N LEU A 223 -2.55 -2.64 29.30
CA LEU A 223 -3.67 -3.50 28.91
C LEU A 223 -4.93 -3.22 29.77
N ILE A 224 -4.76 -3.14 31.09
CA ILE A 224 -5.87 -2.82 31.99
C ILE A 224 -6.49 -1.48 31.61
N TRP A 225 -5.65 -0.45 31.39
CA TRP A 225 -6.11 0.89 31.01
C TRP A 225 -6.81 0.90 29.65
N ALA A 226 -6.29 0.17 28.66
CA ALA A 226 -6.90 0.06 27.35
C ALA A 226 -8.31 -0.57 27.40
N VAL A 227 -8.47 -1.65 28.20
CA VAL A 227 -9.78 -2.28 28.40
C VAL A 227 -10.75 -1.31 29.08
N PHE A 228 -10.32 -0.69 30.17
CA PHE A 228 -11.15 0.29 30.91
C PHE A 228 -11.58 1.45 30.00
N ALA A 229 -10.64 2.06 29.29
CA ALA A 229 -10.93 3.16 28.39
C ALA A 229 -11.92 2.77 27.27
N THR A 230 -11.73 1.59 26.68
CA THR A 230 -12.62 1.10 25.61
C THR A 230 -14.04 0.85 26.14
N VAL A 231 -14.14 0.13 27.25
CA VAL A 231 -15.45 -0.21 27.86
C VAL A 231 -16.19 1.04 28.31
N THR A 232 -15.52 1.96 29.01
CA THR A 232 -16.15 3.22 29.45
C THR A 232 -16.59 4.08 28.29
N ASN A 233 -15.74 4.28 27.27
CA ASN A 233 -16.10 5.05 26.09
C ASN A 233 -17.29 4.45 25.33
N PHE A 234 -17.33 3.11 25.22
CA PHE A 234 -18.45 2.41 24.59
C PHE A 234 -19.79 2.68 25.35
N PHE A 235 -19.79 2.49 26.67
CA PHE A 235 -21.01 2.72 27.45
C PHE A 235 -21.42 4.19 27.48
N PHE A 236 -20.49 5.13 27.65
CA PHE A 236 -20.80 6.55 27.56
C PHE A 236 -21.29 6.97 26.16
N GLY A 237 -20.72 6.38 25.10
CA GLY A 237 -21.20 6.60 23.74
C GLY A 237 -22.65 6.17 23.54
N ILE A 238 -23.04 5.03 24.09
CA ILE A 238 -24.45 4.56 24.06
C ILE A 238 -25.36 5.52 24.83
N VAL A 239 -24.95 5.92 26.04
CA VAL A 239 -25.77 6.85 26.86
C VAL A 239 -25.96 8.20 26.18
N LEU A 240 -24.95 8.71 25.48
CA LEU A 240 -25.05 9.98 24.73
C LEU A 240 -25.85 9.86 23.44
N ALA A 241 -26.00 8.65 22.88
CA ALA A 241 -26.78 8.41 21.67
C ALA A 241 -28.26 8.14 21.91
N LEU A 242 -28.67 7.89 23.15
CA LEU A 242 -30.05 7.70 23.59
C LEU A 242 -30.69 9.02 24.00
#